data_de50483b4158cb7a8d9eeb4c5c402026
#
_entry.id   de50483b4158cb7a8d9eeb4c5c402026
#
_cell.length_a   1.000
_cell.length_b   1.000
_cell.length_c   1.000
_cell.angle_alpha   90.00
_cell.angle_beta   90.00
_cell.angle_gamma   90.00
#
_symmetry.space_group_name_H-M   'P 1'
#
loop_
_entity.id
_entity.type
_entity.pdbx_description
1 polymer ?
#
loop_
_entity_poly.entity_id
_entity_poly.type
_entity_poly.pdbx_seq_one_letter_code
_entity_poly.pdbx_strand_id
1 'polypeptide(L)'
;MGLRTDITNWMPLSVSEINKIFSVIPIRWCIAGGWALDLHLRKQTREHSDIDVIITREEQLIAYQYLNRHWMLYRAENGKLSLWEDGEYLSSTNDVWVSKSDGAPWAFQLMIIDTEGDCWTYKRDKSIRRPLADIILQTADGIPYLRPEIQLLHKAGGSKVREKDYKDFQTMLPSLLQQEKAWLKASLNRQFPEGHDWVKFL
;
A
#
# COMPACT_ATOMS: atom_id res chain seq x y z
N MET A 1 -8.91 26.52 1.40
CA MET A 1 -8.28 25.58 2.34
C MET A 1 -6.83 25.37 1.92
N GLY A 2 -5.90 25.36 2.89
CA GLY A 2 -4.47 25.42 2.61
C GLY A 2 -3.85 24.09 2.24
N LEU A 3 -2.70 24.18 1.61
CA LEU A 3 -1.78 23.04 1.42
C LEU A 3 -1.24 22.61 2.78
N ARG A 4 -1.23 21.33 3.08
CA ARG A 4 -0.54 20.78 4.25
C ARG A 4 0.91 20.44 3.90
N THR A 5 1.81 20.71 4.83
CA THR A 5 3.26 20.44 4.68
C THR A 5 3.83 19.64 5.85
N ASP A 6 3.03 19.31 6.84
CA ASP A 6 3.39 18.59 8.05
C ASP A 6 3.49 17.06 7.82
N ILE A 7 4.39 16.68 6.93
CA ILE A 7 4.55 15.28 6.45
C ILE A 7 5.01 14.28 7.53
N THR A 8 5.46 14.76 8.67
CA THR A 8 5.92 13.91 9.79
C THR A 8 4.92 13.81 10.94
N ASN A 9 3.78 14.50 10.85
CA ASN A 9 2.77 14.56 11.90
C ASN A 9 1.86 13.31 11.87
N TRP A 10 2.40 12.14 12.17
CA TRP A 10 1.68 10.88 12.15
C TRP A 10 1.24 10.42 13.55
N MET A 11 0.01 9.95 13.65
CA MET A 11 -0.55 9.16 14.74
C MET A 11 -1.42 8.07 14.10
N PRO A 12 -0.78 6.99 13.57
CA PRO A 12 -1.47 6.01 12.76
C PRO A 12 -2.49 5.21 13.56
N LEU A 13 -3.59 4.88 12.91
CA LEU A 13 -4.56 3.94 13.44
C LEU A 13 -3.95 2.53 13.53
N SER A 14 -4.51 1.73 14.42
CA SER A 14 -4.19 0.30 14.49
C SER A 14 -4.83 -0.48 13.33
N VAL A 15 -4.29 -1.66 13.03
CA VAL A 15 -4.85 -2.60 12.07
C VAL A 15 -6.34 -2.90 12.36
N SER A 16 -6.72 -3.04 13.64
CA SER A 16 -8.09 -3.30 14.05
C SER A 16 -9.03 -2.13 13.75
N GLU A 17 -8.57 -0.88 13.93
CA GLU A 17 -9.36 0.31 13.61
C GLU A 17 -9.54 0.46 12.10
N ILE A 18 -8.49 0.23 11.30
CA ILE A 18 -8.58 0.19 9.84
C ILE A 18 -9.60 -0.88 9.40
N ASN A 19 -9.53 -2.08 9.96
CA ASN A 19 -10.48 -3.15 9.62
C ASN A 19 -11.93 -2.73 9.92
N LYS A 20 -12.20 -2.10 11.05
CA LYS A 20 -13.54 -1.59 11.40
C LYS A 20 -14.04 -0.52 10.42
N ILE A 21 -13.17 0.36 9.95
CA ILE A 21 -13.53 1.41 8.98
C ILE A 21 -13.84 0.80 7.62
N PHE A 22 -12.97 -0.07 7.11
CA PHE A 22 -13.05 -0.54 5.73
C PHE A 22 -13.99 -1.72 5.54
N SER A 23 -14.26 -2.54 6.56
CA SER A 23 -15.18 -3.69 6.46
C SER A 23 -16.63 -3.32 6.11
N VAL A 24 -17.03 -2.06 6.30
CA VAL A 24 -18.37 -1.58 5.97
C VAL A 24 -18.44 -0.84 4.64
N ILE A 25 -17.30 -0.61 3.98
CA ILE A 25 -17.23 0.05 2.68
C ILE A 25 -17.32 -1.03 1.59
N PRO A 26 -18.24 -0.95 0.62
CA PRO A 26 -18.44 -1.99 -0.40
C PRO A 26 -17.39 -1.87 -1.53
N ILE A 27 -16.12 -2.00 -1.20
CA ILE A 27 -14.96 -1.92 -2.10
C ILE A 27 -13.98 -3.04 -1.80
N ARG A 28 -13.07 -3.30 -2.73
CA ARG A 28 -11.88 -4.13 -2.47
C ARG A 28 -10.82 -3.28 -1.79
N TRP A 29 -10.32 -3.78 -0.69
CA TRP A 29 -9.24 -3.12 0.03
C TRP A 29 -8.33 -4.15 0.71
N CYS A 30 -7.13 -3.75 1.03
CA CYS A 30 -6.25 -4.54 1.89
C CYS A 30 -5.20 -3.65 2.58
N ILE A 31 -4.68 -4.13 3.70
CA ILE A 31 -3.55 -3.51 4.38
C ILE A 31 -2.28 -3.76 3.54
N ALA A 32 -1.43 -2.75 3.43
CA ALA A 32 -0.17 -2.77 2.71
C ALA A 32 0.99 -2.33 3.62
N GLY A 33 2.11 -1.96 3.00
CA GLY A 33 3.27 -1.44 3.73
C GLY A 33 3.94 -2.46 4.64
N GLY A 34 4.50 -1.98 5.72
CA GLY A 34 5.15 -2.84 6.72
C GLY A 34 4.17 -3.73 7.45
N TRP A 35 2.96 -3.23 7.72
CA TRP A 35 1.91 -3.99 8.39
C TRP A 35 1.45 -5.23 7.60
N ALA A 36 1.45 -5.18 6.25
CA ALA A 36 1.12 -6.37 5.46
C ALA A 36 2.13 -7.52 5.70
N LEU A 37 3.41 -7.19 5.85
CA LEU A 37 4.46 -8.17 6.15
C LEU A 37 4.32 -8.73 7.56
N ASP A 38 4.02 -7.89 8.54
CA ASP A 38 3.81 -8.31 9.93
C ASP A 38 2.55 -9.19 10.07
N LEU A 39 1.46 -8.86 9.36
CA LEU A 39 0.27 -9.70 9.30
C LEU A 39 0.56 -11.09 8.71
N HIS A 40 1.38 -11.15 7.66
CA HIS A 40 1.81 -12.42 7.08
C HIS A 40 2.64 -13.26 8.07
N LEU A 41 3.55 -12.62 8.80
CA LEU A 41 4.39 -13.28 9.81
C LEU A 41 3.65 -13.54 11.13
N ARG A 42 2.43 -13.01 11.29
CA ARG A 42 1.62 -13.07 12.53
C ARG A 42 2.36 -12.52 13.76
N LYS A 43 3.25 -11.55 13.54
CA LYS A 43 4.00 -10.86 14.60
C LYS A 43 4.47 -9.50 14.11
N GLN A 44 4.51 -8.54 15.00
CA GLN A 44 5.14 -7.25 14.71
C GLN A 44 6.66 -7.41 14.74
N THR A 45 7.31 -7.06 13.64
CA THR A 45 8.76 -7.20 13.46
C THR A 45 9.52 -5.91 13.78
N ARG A 46 8.82 -4.76 13.68
CA ARG A 46 9.34 -3.43 14.00
C ARG A 46 8.20 -2.44 14.28
N GLU A 47 8.54 -1.26 14.74
CA GLU A 47 7.60 -0.14 14.80
C GLU A 47 7.30 0.41 13.39
N HIS A 48 6.04 0.81 13.18
CA HIS A 48 5.57 1.43 11.95
C HIS A 48 5.10 2.86 12.24
N SER A 49 5.61 3.80 11.48
CA SER A 49 5.24 5.22 11.57
C SER A 49 3.93 5.55 10.88
N ASP A 50 3.45 4.64 10.05
CA ASP A 50 2.31 4.81 9.15
C ASP A 50 1.55 3.50 8.99
N ILE A 51 0.34 3.55 8.46
CA ILE A 51 -0.42 2.39 8.00
C ILE A 51 -0.97 2.68 6.61
N ASP A 52 -0.68 1.77 5.68
CA ASP A 52 -1.07 1.87 4.28
C ASP A 52 -2.28 0.98 4.00
N VAL A 53 -3.27 1.51 3.28
CA VAL A 53 -4.45 0.78 2.80
C VAL A 53 -4.54 0.89 1.29
N ILE A 54 -4.56 -0.24 0.59
CA ILE A 54 -4.75 -0.29 -0.85
C ILE A 54 -6.25 -0.32 -1.18
N ILE A 55 -6.62 0.47 -2.20
CA ILE A 55 -7.91 0.39 -2.91
C ILE A 55 -7.66 0.43 -4.42
N THR A 56 -8.64 -0.01 -5.22
CA THR A 56 -8.53 0.13 -6.68
C THR A 56 -8.93 1.54 -7.13
N ARG A 57 -8.40 1.97 -8.28
CA ARG A 57 -8.72 3.29 -8.82
C ARG A 57 -10.19 3.43 -9.18
N GLU A 58 -10.81 2.38 -9.65
CA GLU A 58 -12.22 2.36 -10.02
C GLU A 58 -13.16 2.59 -8.82
N GLU A 59 -12.73 2.15 -7.62
CA GLU A 59 -13.53 2.22 -6.41
C GLU A 59 -13.25 3.48 -5.55
N GLN A 60 -12.35 4.36 -6.02
CA GLN A 60 -11.88 5.51 -5.24
C GLN A 60 -13.00 6.47 -4.82
N LEU A 61 -14.00 6.72 -5.69
CA LEU A 61 -15.11 7.63 -5.36
C LEU A 61 -16.05 7.01 -4.31
N ILE A 62 -16.22 5.69 -4.32
CA ILE A 62 -16.97 4.98 -3.27
C ILE A 62 -16.22 5.12 -1.94
N ALA A 63 -14.91 4.89 -1.94
CA ALA A 63 -14.08 5.09 -0.75
C ALA A 63 -14.18 6.52 -0.23
N TYR A 64 -14.07 7.52 -1.12
CA TYR A 64 -14.21 8.93 -0.77
C TYR A 64 -15.54 9.20 -0.08
N GLN A 65 -16.68 8.79 -0.67
CA GLN A 65 -18.02 9.05 -0.13
C GLN A 65 -18.25 8.48 1.27
N TYR A 66 -17.63 7.35 1.59
CA TYR A 66 -17.71 6.77 2.94
C TYR A 66 -16.78 7.46 3.93
N LEU A 67 -15.56 7.75 3.52
CA LEU A 67 -14.52 8.28 4.38
C LEU A 67 -14.73 9.77 4.69
N ASN A 68 -15.14 10.59 3.71
CA ASN A 68 -15.23 12.04 3.89
C ASN A 68 -16.30 12.46 4.93
N ARG A 69 -17.19 11.55 5.34
CA ARG A 69 -18.17 11.79 6.42
C ARG A 69 -17.51 12.01 7.78
N HIS A 70 -16.31 11.49 7.96
CA HIS A 70 -15.61 11.47 9.25
C HIS A 70 -14.14 11.85 9.15
N TRP A 71 -13.60 12.01 7.96
CA TRP A 71 -12.19 12.21 7.66
C TRP A 71 -11.98 13.27 6.60
N MET A 72 -10.84 13.95 6.66
CA MET A 72 -10.33 14.82 5.60
C MET A 72 -9.28 14.04 4.80
N LEU A 73 -9.46 14.01 3.48
CA LEU A 73 -8.61 13.29 2.56
C LEU A 73 -7.78 14.28 1.76
N TYR A 74 -6.47 14.05 1.72
CA TYR A 74 -5.51 14.93 1.03
C TYR A 74 -4.75 14.14 -0.03
N ARG A 75 -4.91 14.51 -1.28
CA ARG A 75 -4.13 13.94 -2.37
C ARG A 75 -2.69 14.41 -2.32
N ALA A 76 -1.73 13.50 -2.52
CA ALA A 76 -0.31 13.80 -2.56
C ALA A 76 0.16 13.90 -4.01
N GLU A 77 0.47 15.10 -4.49
CA GLU A 77 0.96 15.36 -5.83
C GLU A 77 2.14 16.34 -5.81
N ASN A 78 3.21 15.99 -6.53
CA ASN A 78 4.40 16.85 -6.66
C ASN A 78 4.96 17.36 -5.32
N GLY A 79 4.94 16.51 -4.29
CA GLY A 79 5.40 16.85 -2.94
C GLY A 79 4.48 17.77 -2.14
N LYS A 80 3.25 17.99 -2.60
CA LYS A 80 2.23 18.79 -1.94
C LYS A 80 1.05 17.93 -1.54
N LEU A 81 0.43 18.27 -0.40
CA LEU A 81 -0.80 17.65 0.11
C LEU A 81 -1.93 18.65 -0.02
N SER A 82 -2.85 18.43 -0.94
CA SER A 82 -4.03 19.26 -1.15
C SER A 82 -5.31 18.47 -0.89
N LEU A 83 -6.35 19.15 -0.43
CA LEU A 83 -7.63 18.50 -0.17
C LEU A 83 -8.14 17.81 -1.44
N TRP A 84 -8.62 16.58 -1.28
CA TRP A 84 -9.33 15.87 -2.34
C TRP A 84 -10.77 16.40 -2.37
N GLU A 85 -11.19 16.94 -3.50
CA GLU A 85 -12.50 17.57 -3.63
C GLU A 85 -13.60 16.54 -3.93
N ASP A 86 -14.83 16.86 -3.52
CA ASP A 86 -15.98 15.98 -3.77
C ASP A 86 -16.24 15.79 -5.27
N GLY A 87 -16.45 14.56 -5.67
CA GLY A 87 -16.65 14.16 -7.07
C GLY A 87 -15.40 14.22 -7.96
N GLU A 88 -14.27 14.65 -7.44
CA GLU A 88 -13.01 14.64 -8.18
C GLU A 88 -12.48 13.22 -8.38
N TYR A 89 -12.25 12.82 -9.63
CA TYR A 89 -11.61 11.54 -9.96
C TYR A 89 -10.10 11.71 -10.08
N LEU A 90 -9.34 11.07 -9.19
CA LEU A 90 -7.88 11.11 -9.19
C LEU A 90 -7.34 10.16 -10.26
N SER A 91 -6.86 10.70 -11.39
CA SER A 91 -6.35 9.91 -12.52
C SER A 91 -4.85 9.61 -12.43
N SER A 92 -4.06 10.52 -11.83
CA SER A 92 -2.59 10.46 -11.77
C SER A 92 -2.05 10.17 -10.38
N THR A 93 -2.74 10.63 -9.34
CA THR A 93 -2.36 10.43 -7.95
C THR A 93 -2.58 8.99 -7.51
N ASN A 94 -1.60 8.42 -6.84
CA ASN A 94 -1.70 7.09 -6.22
C ASN A 94 -1.74 7.16 -4.69
N ASP A 95 -1.50 8.30 -4.09
CA ASP A 95 -1.30 8.44 -2.65
C ASP A 95 -2.25 9.51 -2.09
N VAL A 96 -3.09 9.12 -1.12
CA VAL A 96 -4.01 10.00 -0.39
C VAL A 96 -3.77 9.84 1.10
N TRP A 97 -3.50 10.95 1.78
CA TRP A 97 -3.28 10.96 3.21
C TRP A 97 -4.54 11.38 3.94
N VAL A 98 -4.86 10.70 5.02
CA VAL A 98 -6.14 10.86 5.72
C VAL A 98 -5.91 11.31 7.15
N SER A 99 -6.62 12.38 7.54
CA SER A 99 -6.59 12.91 8.91
C SER A 99 -8.00 13.16 9.44
N LYS A 100 -8.16 13.28 10.75
CA LYS A 100 -9.48 13.46 11.38
C LYS A 100 -10.07 14.84 11.12
N SER A 101 -9.22 15.85 11.04
CA SER A 101 -9.59 17.24 10.79
C SER A 101 -8.39 18.00 10.21
N ASP A 102 -8.60 19.25 9.80
CA ASP A 102 -7.48 20.10 9.37
C ASP A 102 -6.45 20.27 10.49
N GLY A 103 -5.16 20.07 10.15
CA GLY A 103 -4.05 20.13 11.10
C GLY A 103 -3.93 18.94 12.08
N ALA A 104 -4.91 18.02 12.13
CA ALA A 104 -4.80 16.80 12.94
C ALA A 104 -3.71 15.86 12.38
N PRO A 105 -3.12 14.98 13.20
CA PRO A 105 -2.17 13.99 12.74
C PRO A 105 -2.72 13.12 11.61
N TRP A 106 -1.83 12.64 10.75
CA TRP A 106 -2.15 11.65 9.73
C TRP A 106 -2.49 10.32 10.37
N ALA A 107 -3.66 9.78 10.03
CA ALA A 107 -4.20 8.56 10.63
C ALA A 107 -3.88 7.31 9.80
N PHE A 108 -3.93 7.43 8.48
CA PHE A 108 -3.58 6.37 7.52
C PHE A 108 -3.38 6.95 6.12
N GLN A 109 -2.77 6.14 5.24
CA GLN A 109 -2.58 6.46 3.83
C GLN A 109 -3.41 5.51 2.97
N LEU A 110 -4.13 6.06 1.98
CA LEU A 110 -4.70 5.28 0.89
C LEU A 110 -3.69 5.21 -0.24
N MET A 111 -3.45 4.01 -0.71
CA MET A 111 -2.66 3.72 -1.92
C MET A 111 -3.61 3.27 -3.02
N ILE A 112 -3.76 4.08 -4.06
CA ILE A 112 -4.64 3.78 -5.19
C ILE A 112 -3.83 2.98 -6.22
N ILE A 113 -4.28 1.76 -6.51
CA ILE A 113 -3.66 0.89 -7.50
C ILE A 113 -4.46 0.88 -8.81
N ASP A 114 -3.73 0.74 -9.93
CA ASP A 114 -4.32 0.64 -11.25
C ASP A 114 -4.62 -0.81 -11.60
N THR A 115 -5.71 -1.02 -12.35
CA THR A 115 -6.11 -2.32 -12.89
C THR A 115 -6.30 -2.24 -14.40
N GLU A 116 -6.15 -3.37 -15.08
CA GLU A 116 -6.53 -3.57 -16.49
C GLU A 116 -7.42 -4.80 -16.56
N GLY A 117 -8.73 -4.60 -16.70
CA GLY A 117 -9.72 -5.64 -16.50
C GLY A 117 -9.63 -6.20 -15.08
N ASP A 118 -9.57 -7.53 -14.95
CA ASP A 118 -9.46 -8.21 -13.65
C ASP A 118 -8.02 -8.35 -13.13
N CYS A 119 -7.05 -7.63 -13.72
CA CYS A 119 -5.65 -7.72 -13.34
C CYS A 119 -5.16 -6.43 -12.68
N TRP A 120 -4.50 -6.55 -11.54
CA TRP A 120 -3.62 -5.52 -11.02
C TRP A 120 -2.40 -5.35 -11.92
N THR A 121 -1.99 -4.10 -12.13
CA THR A 121 -0.77 -3.75 -12.86
C THR A 121 0.21 -2.98 -11.98
N TYR A 122 1.48 -3.34 -12.07
CA TYR A 122 2.50 -2.66 -11.27
C TYR A 122 2.85 -1.30 -11.87
N LYS A 123 2.75 -0.23 -11.07
CA LYS A 123 2.87 1.15 -11.57
C LYS A 123 4.21 1.50 -12.24
N ARG A 124 5.32 0.82 -11.86
CA ARG A 124 6.66 1.09 -12.41
C ARG A 124 6.97 0.28 -13.66
N ASP A 125 6.29 -0.85 -13.86
CA ASP A 125 6.39 -1.68 -15.06
C ASP A 125 5.05 -2.40 -15.26
N LYS A 126 4.21 -1.88 -16.14
CA LYS A 126 2.87 -2.42 -16.41
C LYS A 126 2.86 -3.82 -17.02
N SER A 127 4.02 -4.34 -17.45
CA SER A 127 4.15 -5.73 -17.89
C SER A 127 4.15 -6.71 -16.73
N ILE A 128 4.43 -6.24 -15.50
CA ILE A 128 4.28 -7.00 -14.26
C ILE A 128 2.83 -6.85 -13.80
N ARG A 129 2.08 -7.92 -13.95
CA ARG A 129 0.65 -7.94 -13.59
C ARG A 129 0.24 -9.28 -13.00
N ARG A 130 -0.88 -9.30 -12.29
CA ARG A 130 -1.43 -10.48 -11.63
C ARG A 130 -2.95 -10.35 -11.51
N PRO A 131 -3.71 -11.45 -11.54
CA PRO A 131 -5.14 -11.39 -11.26
C PRO A 131 -5.42 -10.66 -9.95
N LEU A 132 -6.36 -9.74 -9.94
CA LEU A 132 -6.67 -8.91 -8.77
C LEU A 132 -7.11 -9.76 -7.56
N ALA A 133 -7.77 -10.89 -7.82
CA ALA A 133 -8.13 -11.85 -6.78
C ALA A 133 -6.93 -12.55 -6.13
N ASP A 134 -5.75 -12.53 -6.77
CA ASP A 134 -4.53 -13.22 -6.32
C ASP A 134 -3.48 -12.30 -5.71
N ILE A 135 -3.79 -11.02 -5.49
CA ILE A 135 -2.85 -10.10 -4.82
C ILE A 135 -3.09 -9.97 -3.32
N ILE A 136 -4.22 -10.44 -2.82
CA ILE A 136 -4.66 -10.28 -1.43
C ILE A 136 -4.70 -11.63 -0.73
N LEU A 137 -4.15 -11.66 0.48
CA LEU A 137 -4.32 -12.74 1.45
C LEU A 137 -5.18 -12.26 2.62
N GLN A 138 -5.61 -13.17 3.47
CA GLN A 138 -6.36 -12.85 4.68
C GLN A 138 -5.70 -13.50 5.91
N THR A 139 -5.77 -12.80 7.03
CA THR A 139 -5.44 -13.39 8.33
C THR A 139 -6.51 -14.41 8.75
N ALA A 140 -6.28 -15.16 9.83
CA ALA A 140 -7.27 -16.07 10.39
C ALA A 140 -8.58 -15.34 10.80
N ASP A 141 -8.47 -14.07 11.19
CA ASP A 141 -9.60 -13.21 11.57
C ASP A 141 -10.21 -12.46 10.37
N GLY A 142 -9.82 -12.81 9.13
CA GLY A 142 -10.37 -12.26 7.90
C GLY A 142 -9.87 -10.88 7.51
N ILE A 143 -8.81 -10.35 8.12
CA ILE A 143 -8.25 -9.04 7.75
C ILE A 143 -7.47 -9.20 6.44
N PRO A 144 -7.83 -8.47 5.36
CA PRO A 144 -7.15 -8.56 4.08
C PRO A 144 -5.82 -7.81 4.10
N TYR A 145 -4.78 -8.41 3.52
CA TYR A 145 -3.47 -7.79 3.37
C TYR A 145 -2.79 -8.17 2.05
N LEU A 146 -1.93 -7.28 1.55
CA LEU A 146 -1.19 -7.46 0.30
C LEU A 146 -0.20 -8.62 0.45
N ARG A 147 -0.13 -9.49 -0.56
CA ARG A 147 0.84 -10.59 -0.60
C ARG A 147 2.27 -10.11 -0.37
N PRO A 148 3.09 -10.85 0.40
CA PRO A 148 4.41 -10.41 0.80
C PRO A 148 5.36 -10.20 -0.39
N GLU A 149 5.34 -11.05 -1.41
CA GLU A 149 6.20 -10.91 -2.59
C GLU A 149 5.86 -9.65 -3.41
N ILE A 150 4.58 -9.26 -3.45
CA ILE A 150 4.15 -8.02 -4.11
C ILE A 150 4.58 -6.80 -3.26
N GLN A 151 4.38 -6.87 -1.95
CA GLN A 151 4.84 -5.81 -1.05
C GLN A 151 6.36 -5.61 -1.12
N LEU A 152 7.13 -6.70 -1.21
CA LEU A 152 8.58 -6.63 -1.37
C LEU A 152 8.98 -6.04 -2.73
N LEU A 153 8.25 -6.34 -3.82
CA LEU A 153 8.47 -5.68 -5.11
C LEU A 153 8.29 -4.17 -5.00
N HIS A 154 7.24 -3.69 -4.30
CA HIS A 154 7.07 -2.26 -4.07
C HIS A 154 8.22 -1.64 -3.27
N LYS A 155 8.76 -2.33 -2.27
CA LYS A 155 9.88 -1.88 -1.43
C LYS A 155 11.21 -1.87 -2.20
N ALA A 156 11.44 -2.84 -3.06
CA ALA A 156 12.61 -2.91 -3.94
C ALA A 156 12.60 -1.84 -5.03
N GLY A 157 11.40 -1.42 -5.47
CA GLY A 157 11.20 -0.60 -6.67
C GLY A 157 11.58 0.87 -6.54
N GLY A 158 12.02 1.37 -5.39
CA GLY A 158 12.49 2.74 -5.21
C GLY A 158 13.83 3.00 -5.92
N SER A 159 14.16 4.28 -6.17
CA SER A 159 15.45 4.68 -6.73
C SER A 159 16.64 4.27 -5.84
N LYS A 160 16.37 4.09 -4.57
CA LYS A 160 17.30 3.56 -3.56
C LYS A 160 16.51 2.70 -2.58
N VAL A 161 16.97 1.48 -2.33
CA VAL A 161 16.41 0.63 -1.27
C VAL A 161 16.79 1.23 0.08
N ARG A 162 15.77 1.55 0.91
CA ARG A 162 15.99 2.08 2.26
C ARG A 162 16.44 0.95 3.19
N GLU A 163 17.18 1.27 4.22
CA GLU A 163 17.65 0.28 5.20
C GLU A 163 16.50 -0.52 5.81
N LYS A 164 15.37 0.14 6.15
CA LYS A 164 14.18 -0.53 6.67
C LYS A 164 13.59 -1.52 5.67
N ASP A 165 13.61 -1.23 4.36
CA ASP A 165 13.07 -2.12 3.33
C ASP A 165 13.97 -3.35 3.10
N TYR A 166 15.29 -3.18 3.25
CA TYR A 166 16.21 -4.31 3.22
C TYR A 166 16.02 -5.22 4.45
N LYS A 167 15.86 -4.66 5.64
CA LYS A 167 15.52 -5.42 6.86
C LYS A 167 14.20 -6.19 6.72
N ASP A 168 13.18 -5.53 6.17
CA ASP A 168 11.88 -6.16 5.88
C ASP A 168 12.07 -7.35 4.92
N PHE A 169 12.87 -7.20 3.85
CA PHE A 169 13.19 -8.30 2.93
C PHE A 169 13.89 -9.46 3.62
N GLN A 170 14.94 -9.20 4.40
CA GLN A 170 15.68 -10.25 5.12
C GLN A 170 14.77 -11.01 6.10
N THR A 171 13.88 -10.29 6.79
CA THR A 171 12.95 -10.88 7.76
C THR A 171 11.89 -11.74 7.06
N MET A 172 11.43 -11.34 5.87
CA MET A 172 10.43 -12.07 5.10
C MET A 172 10.97 -13.28 4.35
N LEU A 173 12.22 -13.23 3.90
CA LEU A 173 12.83 -14.22 3.00
C LEU A 173 12.65 -15.69 3.44
N PRO A 174 12.80 -16.05 4.74
CA PRO A 174 12.60 -17.42 5.20
C PRO A 174 11.13 -17.91 5.13
N SER A 175 10.16 -17.00 5.16
CA SER A 175 8.72 -17.33 5.16
C SER A 175 8.12 -17.40 3.75
N LEU A 176 8.81 -16.85 2.75
CA LEU A 176 8.33 -16.91 1.37
C LEU A 176 8.37 -18.33 0.81
N LEU A 177 7.28 -18.73 0.19
CA LEU A 177 7.20 -19.99 -0.56
C LEU A 177 8.09 -19.91 -1.82
N GLN A 178 8.50 -21.06 -2.33
CA GLN A 178 9.37 -21.13 -3.52
C GLN A 178 8.75 -20.41 -4.73
N GLN A 179 7.44 -20.54 -4.93
CA GLN A 179 6.72 -19.85 -6.01
C GLN A 179 6.70 -18.32 -5.82
N GLU A 180 6.61 -17.83 -4.58
CA GLU A 180 6.62 -16.39 -4.27
C GLU A 180 8.02 -15.80 -4.51
N LYS A 181 9.07 -16.54 -4.11
CA LYS A 181 10.47 -16.19 -4.42
C LYS A 181 10.70 -16.14 -5.94
N ALA A 182 10.25 -17.16 -6.66
CA ALA A 182 10.40 -17.21 -8.12
C ALA A 182 9.67 -16.04 -8.81
N TRP A 183 8.46 -15.72 -8.37
CA TRP A 183 7.69 -14.59 -8.91
C TRP A 183 8.39 -13.25 -8.62
N LEU A 184 8.84 -13.02 -7.38
CA LEU A 184 9.56 -11.80 -6.99
C LEU A 184 10.86 -11.66 -7.78
N LYS A 185 11.64 -12.75 -7.93
CA LYS A 185 12.85 -12.78 -8.73
C LYS A 185 12.60 -12.40 -10.19
N ALA A 186 11.58 -12.99 -10.82
CA ALA A 186 11.20 -12.69 -12.20
C ALA A 186 10.78 -11.22 -12.36
N SER A 187 10.00 -10.70 -11.40
CA SER A 187 9.55 -9.31 -11.40
C SER A 187 10.70 -8.32 -11.22
N LEU A 188 11.65 -8.60 -10.31
CA LEU A 188 12.84 -7.78 -10.12
C LEU A 188 13.74 -7.77 -11.36
N ASN A 189 13.99 -8.92 -11.98
CA ASN A 189 14.78 -9.00 -13.19
C ASN A 189 14.14 -8.22 -14.37
N ARG A 190 12.82 -8.15 -14.40
CA ARG A 190 12.08 -7.39 -15.41
C ARG A 190 12.19 -5.87 -15.15
N GLN A 191 11.99 -5.44 -13.92
CA GLN A 191 12.08 -4.02 -13.55
C GLN A 191 13.52 -3.50 -13.59
N PHE A 192 14.51 -4.34 -13.29
CA PHE A 192 15.92 -3.99 -13.20
C PHE A 192 16.77 -4.89 -14.13
N PRO A 193 16.80 -4.62 -15.44
CA PRO A 193 17.58 -5.44 -16.38
C PRO A 193 19.09 -5.49 -16.06
N GLU A 194 19.61 -4.43 -15.45
CA GLU A 194 21.04 -4.35 -15.02
C GLU A 194 21.30 -5.11 -13.71
N GLY A 195 20.26 -5.69 -13.12
CA GLY A 195 20.31 -6.45 -11.88
C GLY A 195 19.79 -5.71 -10.65
N HIS A 196 19.38 -6.50 -9.64
CA HIS A 196 18.97 -6.01 -8.33
C HIS A 196 19.56 -6.90 -7.24
N ASP A 197 20.08 -6.29 -6.16
CA ASP A 197 20.80 -7.01 -5.10
C ASP A 197 20.03 -8.15 -4.44
N TRP A 198 18.70 -8.05 -4.38
CA TRP A 198 17.87 -9.09 -3.76
C TRP A 198 17.78 -10.37 -4.59
N VAL A 199 18.00 -10.30 -5.91
CA VAL A 199 17.89 -11.44 -6.83
C VAL A 199 18.82 -12.60 -6.45
N LYS A 200 19.97 -12.29 -5.87
CA LYS A 200 20.97 -13.30 -5.44
C LYS A 200 20.51 -14.16 -4.24
N PHE A 201 19.48 -13.71 -3.52
CA PHE A 201 18.93 -14.41 -2.35
C PHE A 201 17.61 -15.15 -2.65
N LEU A 202 17.04 -14.98 -3.84
CA LEU A 202 15.75 -15.52 -4.29
C LEU A 202 15.89 -16.78 -5.16
#